data_8bffe59fbcacb7a8f95b7a69e3e64cb2
#
_entry.id   8bffe59fbcacb7a8f95b7a69e3e64cb2
#
_cell.length_a   1.000
_cell.length_b   1.000
_cell.length_c   1.000
_cell.angle_alpha   90.00
_cell.angle_beta   90.00
_cell.angle_gamma   90.00
#
_symmetry.space_group_name_H-M   'P 1'
#
loop_
_entity.id
_entity.type
_entity.pdbx_description
1 polymer ?
#
loop_
_entity_poly.entity_id
_entity_poly.type
_entity_poly.pdbx_seq_one_letter_code
_entity_poly.pdbx_strand_id
1 'polypeptide(L)'
;MGKTRTRWPGATYSRVVPRASGRILVVDDNKVIRQLIRVNLELEGFEVVTAGDGVECLEVVHQVRPDAVTLDVVMPRLDGLRTAARLRADPRTRDLPIAIVSACTQYEVDAGFAAGADAFLSKPFEPAELVGLVRQLAERKVSGSVVNRASGPGSGAGASVPRVRGLAGGE
;
A
#
# COMPACT_ATOMS: atom_id res chain seq x y z
N MET A 1 60.47 -4.86 27.65
CA MET A 1 59.31 -5.70 27.31
C MET A 1 58.24 -4.84 26.65
N GLY A 2 58.27 -4.83 25.34
CA GLY A 2 57.36 -3.99 24.54
C GLY A 2 55.98 -4.61 24.43
N LYS A 3 54.93 -3.86 24.81
CA LYS A 3 53.52 -4.20 24.54
C LYS A 3 53.19 -3.69 23.15
N THR A 4 53.19 -4.60 22.18
CA THR A 4 52.65 -4.32 20.84
C THR A 4 51.14 -4.16 20.93
N ARG A 5 50.65 -2.93 20.82
CA ARG A 5 49.25 -2.62 20.59
C ARG A 5 48.91 -2.95 19.14
N THR A 6 48.20 -4.04 18.93
CA THR A 6 47.60 -4.37 17.65
C THR A 6 46.52 -3.35 17.39
N ARG A 7 46.79 -2.41 16.48
CA ARG A 7 45.83 -1.41 15.99
C ARG A 7 44.95 -2.11 14.97
N TRP A 8 43.71 -2.40 15.34
CA TRP A 8 42.70 -2.83 14.39
C TRP A 8 42.40 -1.66 13.44
N PRO A 9 42.49 -1.84 12.11
CA PRO A 9 42.03 -0.83 11.19
C PRO A 9 40.53 -0.65 11.40
N GLY A 10 40.12 0.56 11.75
CA GLY A 10 38.70 0.91 11.90
C GLY A 10 37.96 0.64 10.63
N ALA A 11 37.24 -0.45 10.59
CA ALA A 11 36.20 -0.63 9.60
C ALA A 11 35.14 0.42 9.91
N THR A 12 35.15 1.51 9.18
CA THR A 12 34.01 2.39 9.03
C THR A 12 32.92 1.58 8.35
N TYR A 13 32.15 0.85 9.16
CA TYR A 13 30.86 0.35 8.71
C TYR A 13 29.99 1.57 8.46
N SER A 14 30.04 2.07 7.25
CA SER A 14 28.99 2.91 6.72
C SER A 14 27.75 2.02 6.70
N ARG A 15 26.98 2.09 7.78
CA ARG A 15 25.67 1.49 7.84
C ARG A 15 24.84 2.24 6.80
N VAL A 16 24.88 1.74 5.57
CA VAL A 16 23.87 2.08 4.58
C VAL A 16 22.60 1.55 5.21
N VAL A 17 21.86 2.43 5.88
CA VAL A 17 20.50 2.11 6.30
C VAL A 17 19.75 1.91 4.99
N PRO A 18 19.31 0.69 4.65
CA PRO A 18 18.50 0.50 3.47
C PRO A 18 17.34 1.48 3.59
N ARG A 19 17.10 2.26 2.56
CA ARG A 19 15.89 3.07 2.48
C ARG A 19 14.73 2.12 2.75
N ALA A 20 13.92 2.39 3.76
CA ALA A 20 12.76 1.57 4.06
C ALA A 20 11.99 1.32 2.76
N SER A 21 11.63 0.07 2.50
CA SER A 21 10.93 -0.33 1.28
C SER A 21 9.54 0.30 1.17
N GLY A 22 9.14 1.06 2.16
CA GLY A 22 7.87 1.75 2.31
C GLY A 22 7.28 1.57 3.71
N ARG A 23 6.21 2.28 4.00
CA ARG A 23 5.47 2.19 5.26
C ARG A 23 4.13 1.52 5.02
N ILE A 24 3.82 0.50 5.79
CA ILE A 24 2.61 -0.31 5.65
C ILE A 24 1.77 -0.19 6.92
N LEU A 25 0.47 0.05 6.75
CA LEU A 25 -0.51 -0.01 7.83
C LEU A 25 -1.20 -1.37 7.79
N VAL A 26 -1.05 -2.17 8.84
CA VAL A 26 -1.62 -3.51 8.95
C VAL A 26 -2.82 -3.47 9.90
N VAL A 27 -3.99 -3.81 9.39
CA VAL A 27 -5.26 -3.74 10.11
C VAL A 27 -5.90 -5.12 10.18
N ASP A 28 -5.90 -5.71 11.37
CA ASP A 28 -6.47 -7.04 11.65
C ASP A 28 -6.81 -7.10 13.14
N ASP A 29 -7.98 -7.61 13.51
CA ASP A 29 -8.37 -7.73 14.91
C ASP A 29 -7.68 -8.90 15.61
N ASN A 30 -7.24 -9.91 14.87
CA ASN A 30 -6.48 -11.02 15.39
C ASN A 30 -5.02 -10.60 15.65
N LYS A 31 -4.67 -10.49 16.93
CA LYS A 31 -3.33 -10.07 17.35
C LYS A 31 -2.21 -10.97 16.80
N VAL A 32 -2.46 -12.28 16.70
CA VAL A 32 -1.44 -13.25 16.21
C VAL A 32 -1.20 -13.04 14.72
N ILE A 33 -2.27 -12.92 13.92
CA ILE A 33 -2.17 -12.68 12.47
C ILE A 33 -1.53 -11.31 12.21
N ARG A 34 -1.95 -10.29 12.94
CA ARG A 34 -1.38 -8.94 12.84
C ARG A 34 0.12 -8.94 13.12
N GLN A 35 0.56 -9.65 14.15
CA GLN A 35 1.98 -9.78 14.47
C GLN A 35 2.74 -10.59 13.43
N LEU A 36 2.15 -11.66 12.89
CA LEU A 36 2.73 -12.46 11.81
C LEU A 36 2.99 -11.60 10.56
N ILE A 37 1.99 -10.85 10.13
CA ILE A 37 2.10 -9.94 8.99
C ILE A 37 3.20 -8.90 9.25
N ARG A 38 3.19 -8.28 10.42
CA ARG A 38 4.17 -7.28 10.81
C ARG A 38 5.59 -7.81 10.71
N VAL A 39 5.89 -8.94 11.35
CA VAL A 39 7.25 -9.50 11.37
C VAL A 39 7.75 -9.82 9.96
N ASN A 40 6.91 -10.45 9.13
CA ASN A 40 7.30 -10.78 7.76
C ASN A 40 7.61 -9.53 6.91
N LEU A 41 6.82 -8.47 7.04
CA LEU A 41 7.06 -7.22 6.32
C LEU A 41 8.29 -6.46 6.85
N GLU A 42 8.49 -6.44 8.17
CA GLU A 42 9.68 -5.80 8.78
C GLU A 42 10.99 -6.51 8.36
N LEU A 43 10.99 -7.84 8.26
CA LEU A 43 12.14 -8.62 7.75
C LEU A 43 12.50 -8.25 6.31
N GLU A 44 11.54 -7.80 5.51
CA GLU A 44 11.73 -7.36 4.12
C GLU A 44 12.04 -5.86 4.00
N GLY A 45 12.23 -5.18 5.12
CA GLY A 45 12.65 -3.78 5.16
C GLY A 45 11.51 -2.76 5.13
N PHE A 46 10.26 -3.17 5.33
CA PHE A 46 9.14 -2.25 5.47
C PHE A 46 9.06 -1.68 6.90
N GLU A 47 8.65 -0.43 7.01
CA GLU A 47 8.20 0.14 8.27
C GLU A 47 6.72 -0.24 8.47
N VAL A 48 6.38 -0.86 9.59
CA VAL A 48 5.03 -1.37 9.83
C VAL A 48 4.38 -0.69 11.02
N VAL A 49 3.19 -0.14 10.80
CA VAL A 49 2.29 0.33 11.85
C VAL A 49 1.07 -0.57 11.85
N THR A 50 0.53 -0.86 13.02
CA THR A 50 -0.61 -1.78 13.17
C THR A 50 -1.81 -1.08 13.78
N ALA A 51 -3.02 -1.52 13.37
CA ALA A 51 -4.29 -1.14 13.96
C ALA A 51 -5.14 -2.38 14.22
N GLY A 52 -5.93 -2.37 15.29
CA GLY A 52 -6.73 -3.51 15.72
C GLY A 52 -8.10 -3.60 15.07
N ASP A 53 -8.57 -2.53 14.41
CA ASP A 53 -9.83 -2.48 13.69
C ASP A 53 -9.91 -1.27 12.73
N GLY A 54 -11.03 -1.15 12.03
CA GLY A 54 -11.23 -0.08 11.06
C GLY A 54 -11.32 1.32 11.65
N VAL A 55 -11.80 1.46 12.89
CA VAL A 55 -11.88 2.78 13.56
C VAL A 55 -10.46 3.27 13.85
N GLU A 56 -9.64 2.45 14.47
CA GLU A 56 -8.24 2.77 14.75
C GLU A 56 -7.45 3.05 13.46
N CYS A 57 -7.72 2.28 12.40
CA CYS A 57 -7.14 2.53 11.08
C CYS A 57 -7.40 3.96 10.60
N LEU A 58 -8.65 4.41 10.65
CA LEU A 58 -9.03 5.75 10.20
C LEU A 58 -8.45 6.87 11.09
N GLU A 59 -8.28 6.60 12.38
CA GLU A 59 -7.67 7.55 13.32
C GLU A 59 -6.18 7.78 13.03
N VAL A 60 -5.44 6.72 12.70
CA VAL A 60 -3.99 6.79 12.56
C VAL A 60 -3.51 7.03 11.13
N VAL A 61 -4.30 6.71 10.10
CA VAL A 61 -3.86 6.71 8.70
C VAL A 61 -3.27 8.04 8.23
N HIS A 62 -3.80 9.15 8.70
CA HIS A 62 -3.32 10.49 8.30
C HIS A 62 -1.96 10.86 8.90
N GLN A 63 -1.68 10.37 10.10
CA GLN A 63 -0.40 10.57 10.77
C GLN A 63 0.64 9.59 10.23
N VAL A 64 0.25 8.34 10.04
CA VAL A 64 1.11 7.26 9.54
C VAL A 64 1.53 7.52 8.09
N ARG A 65 0.62 8.00 7.26
CA ARG A 65 0.84 8.20 5.80
C ARG A 65 1.43 6.96 5.14
N PRO A 66 0.74 5.81 5.20
CA PRO A 66 1.26 4.57 4.66
C PRO A 66 1.33 4.59 3.13
N ASP A 67 2.17 3.75 2.57
CA ASP A 67 2.28 3.50 1.13
C ASP A 67 1.30 2.43 0.66
N ALA A 68 0.86 1.57 1.57
CA ALA A 68 -0.23 0.62 1.37
C ALA A 68 -0.88 0.24 2.71
N VAL A 69 -2.11 -0.27 2.64
CA VAL A 69 -2.86 -0.80 3.79
C VAL A 69 -3.25 -2.24 3.52
N THR A 70 -3.10 -3.11 4.51
CA THR A 70 -3.72 -4.43 4.53
C THR A 70 -4.90 -4.41 5.49
N LEU A 71 -6.07 -4.88 5.04
CA LEU A 71 -7.32 -4.89 5.80
C LEU A 71 -7.87 -6.31 5.92
N ASP A 72 -8.14 -6.77 7.14
CA ASP A 72 -9.07 -7.88 7.34
C ASP A 72 -10.51 -7.40 7.13
N VAL A 73 -11.39 -8.30 6.69
CA VAL A 73 -12.81 -7.98 6.47
C VAL A 73 -13.57 -8.01 7.77
N VAL A 74 -13.50 -9.10 8.51
CA VAL A 74 -14.29 -9.31 9.71
C VAL A 74 -13.59 -8.74 10.94
N MET A 75 -13.99 -7.56 11.34
CA MET A 75 -13.44 -6.86 12.50
C MET A 75 -14.55 -6.21 13.34
N PRO A 76 -14.37 -6.06 14.67
CA PRO A 76 -15.31 -5.33 15.50
C PRO A 76 -15.32 -3.83 15.18
N ARG A 77 -16.35 -3.14 15.62
CA ARG A 77 -16.61 -1.70 15.48
C ARG A 77 -16.78 -1.24 14.04
N LEU A 78 -15.79 -1.46 13.18
CA LEU A 78 -15.84 -1.12 11.75
C LEU A 78 -15.13 -2.21 10.94
N ASP A 79 -15.86 -2.88 10.07
CA ASP A 79 -15.33 -3.93 9.21
C ASP A 79 -14.41 -3.39 8.11
N GLY A 80 -13.65 -4.28 7.47
CA GLY A 80 -12.68 -3.91 6.45
C GLY A 80 -13.29 -3.30 5.19
N LEU A 81 -14.47 -3.75 4.76
CA LEU A 81 -15.14 -3.23 3.57
C LEU A 81 -15.58 -1.78 3.77
N ARG A 82 -16.18 -1.49 4.91
CA ARG A 82 -16.57 -0.13 5.30
C ARG A 82 -15.35 0.77 5.51
N THR A 83 -14.28 0.22 6.06
CA THR A 83 -13.00 0.95 6.21
C THR A 83 -12.44 1.33 4.84
N ALA A 84 -12.38 0.40 3.90
CA ALA A 84 -11.95 0.66 2.52
C ALA A 84 -12.80 1.75 1.85
N ALA A 85 -14.13 1.66 1.97
CA ALA A 85 -15.04 2.66 1.42
C ALA A 85 -14.80 4.06 2.01
N ARG A 86 -14.55 4.17 3.31
CA ARG A 86 -14.23 5.45 3.97
C ARG A 86 -12.87 6.00 3.55
N LEU A 87 -11.86 5.15 3.39
CA LEU A 87 -10.57 5.56 2.85
C LEU A 87 -10.70 6.13 1.43
N ARG A 88 -11.53 5.53 0.59
CA ARG A 88 -11.82 6.01 -0.77
C ARG A 88 -12.60 7.32 -0.80
N ALA A 89 -13.48 7.55 0.15
CA ALA A 89 -14.28 8.77 0.27
C ALA A 89 -13.46 9.99 0.75
N ASP A 90 -12.35 9.77 1.45
CA ASP A 90 -11.47 10.86 1.91
C ASP A 90 -10.47 11.23 0.81
N PRO A 91 -10.44 12.50 0.34
CA PRO A 91 -9.52 12.96 -0.70
C PRO A 91 -8.03 12.71 -0.37
N ARG A 92 -7.68 12.62 0.91
CA ARG A 92 -6.30 12.41 1.37
C ARG A 92 -5.84 10.96 1.28
N THR A 93 -6.79 10.01 1.22
CA THR A 93 -6.52 8.57 1.21
C THR A 93 -7.17 7.82 0.05
N ARG A 94 -7.91 8.50 -0.83
CA ARG A 94 -8.63 7.86 -1.95
C ARG A 94 -7.72 7.09 -2.91
N ASP A 95 -6.46 7.48 -3.05
CA ASP A 95 -5.47 6.84 -3.92
C ASP A 95 -4.55 5.86 -3.18
N LEU A 96 -4.78 5.65 -1.88
CA LEU A 96 -4.01 4.75 -1.06
C LEU A 96 -4.24 3.30 -1.49
N PRO A 97 -3.20 2.54 -1.87
CA PRO A 97 -3.35 1.13 -2.22
C PRO A 97 -3.87 0.31 -1.04
N ILE A 98 -4.90 -0.50 -1.28
CA ILE A 98 -5.57 -1.32 -0.28
C ILE A 98 -5.56 -2.78 -0.71
N ALA A 99 -5.04 -3.66 0.13
CA ALA A 99 -5.17 -5.11 0.02
C ALA A 99 -6.13 -5.64 1.08
N ILE A 100 -7.09 -6.43 0.68
CA ILE A 100 -7.92 -7.22 1.60
C ILE A 100 -7.18 -8.53 1.91
N VAL A 101 -7.00 -8.85 3.19
CA VAL A 101 -6.39 -10.10 3.66
C VAL A 101 -7.40 -10.80 4.56
N SER A 102 -8.13 -11.77 4.02
CA SER A 102 -9.31 -12.36 4.67
C SER A 102 -9.46 -13.84 4.28
N ALA A 103 -10.46 -14.51 4.84
CA ALA A 103 -10.88 -15.85 4.38
C ALA A 103 -11.28 -15.88 2.89
N CYS A 104 -11.56 -14.72 2.30
CA CYS A 104 -11.81 -14.49 0.87
C CYS A 104 -12.88 -15.39 0.27
N THR A 105 -14.08 -15.30 0.83
CA THR A 105 -15.26 -15.83 0.12
C THR A 105 -15.48 -15.02 -1.16
N GLN A 106 -16.12 -15.61 -2.17
CA GLN A 106 -16.42 -14.88 -3.42
C GLN A 106 -17.20 -13.58 -3.13
N TYR A 107 -18.11 -13.62 -2.17
CA TYR A 107 -18.85 -12.43 -1.73
C TYR A 107 -17.92 -11.32 -1.19
N GLU A 108 -16.95 -11.66 -0.36
CA GLU A 108 -15.99 -10.68 0.19
C GLU A 108 -15.09 -10.09 -0.89
N VAL A 109 -14.70 -10.90 -1.87
CA VAL A 109 -13.89 -10.44 -3.02
C VAL A 109 -14.69 -9.42 -3.84
N ASP A 110 -15.92 -9.75 -4.23
CA ASP A 110 -16.78 -8.87 -5.03
C ASP A 110 -17.13 -7.58 -4.28
N ALA A 111 -17.50 -7.68 -3.00
CA ALA A 111 -17.78 -6.55 -2.15
C ALA A 111 -16.54 -5.67 -1.88
N GLY A 112 -15.38 -6.28 -1.79
CA GLY A 112 -14.11 -5.57 -1.59
C GLY A 112 -13.71 -4.76 -2.82
N PHE A 113 -13.84 -5.30 -4.02
CA PHE A 113 -13.64 -4.53 -5.26
C PHE A 113 -14.63 -3.37 -5.37
N ALA A 114 -15.90 -3.61 -5.04
CA ALA A 114 -16.92 -2.55 -5.01
C ALA A 114 -16.59 -1.46 -3.97
N ALA A 115 -15.97 -1.81 -2.84
CA ALA A 115 -15.50 -0.87 -1.83
C ALA A 115 -14.18 -0.15 -2.20
N GLY A 116 -13.52 -0.56 -3.29
CA GLY A 116 -12.32 0.07 -3.81
C GLY A 116 -11.00 -0.60 -3.39
N ALA A 117 -11.00 -1.87 -3.02
CA ALA A 117 -9.77 -2.62 -2.80
C ALA A 117 -9.02 -2.84 -4.13
N ASP A 118 -7.70 -2.83 -4.06
CA ASP A 118 -6.82 -3.02 -5.23
C ASP A 118 -6.37 -4.47 -5.37
N ALA A 119 -6.34 -5.22 -4.28
CA ALA A 119 -5.85 -6.59 -4.27
C ALA A 119 -6.46 -7.40 -3.13
N PHE A 120 -6.35 -8.73 -3.25
CA PHE A 120 -6.83 -9.71 -2.29
C PHE A 120 -5.77 -10.76 -1.99
N LEU A 121 -5.71 -11.18 -0.73
CA LEU A 121 -4.91 -12.30 -0.29
C LEU A 121 -5.77 -13.19 0.63
N SER A 122 -5.91 -14.46 0.25
CA SER A 122 -6.69 -15.42 1.03
C SER A 122 -5.91 -15.93 2.23
N LYS A 123 -6.56 -16.00 3.39
CA LYS A 123 -6.04 -16.73 4.55
C LYS A 123 -6.38 -18.22 4.43
N PRO A 124 -5.47 -19.14 4.77
CA PRO A 124 -4.07 -18.93 5.13
C PRO A 124 -3.21 -18.56 3.91
N PHE A 125 -2.17 -17.75 4.12
CA PHE A 125 -1.25 -17.30 3.06
C PHE A 125 0.20 -17.66 3.39
N GLU A 126 1.01 -17.78 2.35
CA GLU A 126 2.44 -17.89 2.50
C GLU A 126 3.09 -16.50 2.68
N PRO A 127 4.11 -16.36 3.54
CA PRO A 127 4.80 -15.08 3.75
C PRO A 127 5.28 -14.41 2.46
N ALA A 128 5.76 -15.19 1.49
CA ALA A 128 6.23 -14.68 0.20
C ALA A 128 5.10 -14.06 -0.64
N GLU A 129 3.88 -14.61 -0.58
CA GLU A 129 2.71 -14.07 -1.27
C GLU A 129 2.32 -12.70 -0.69
N LEU A 130 2.27 -12.60 0.64
CA LEU A 130 2.01 -11.35 1.34
C LEU A 130 3.03 -10.27 0.98
N VAL A 131 4.31 -10.60 1.09
CA VAL A 131 5.42 -9.67 0.79
C VAL A 131 5.38 -9.20 -0.66
N GLY A 132 5.19 -10.14 -1.60
CA GLY A 132 5.09 -9.83 -3.03
C GLY A 132 3.94 -8.88 -3.34
N LEU A 133 2.75 -9.14 -2.77
CA LEU A 133 1.57 -8.32 -2.93
C LEU A 133 1.77 -6.90 -2.38
N VAL A 134 2.25 -6.79 -1.16
CA VAL A 134 2.48 -5.50 -0.49
C VAL A 134 3.54 -4.69 -1.24
N ARG A 135 4.60 -5.32 -1.72
CA ARG A 135 5.64 -4.66 -2.51
C ARG A 135 5.09 -4.06 -3.80
N GLN A 136 4.29 -4.80 -4.54
CA GLN A 136 3.63 -4.30 -5.76
C GLN A 136 2.72 -3.09 -5.47
N LEU A 137 1.97 -3.13 -4.38
CA LEU A 137 1.09 -2.03 -3.99
C LEU A 137 1.86 -0.78 -3.58
N ALA A 138 2.91 -0.93 -2.78
CA ALA A 138 3.75 0.18 -2.34
C ALA A 138 4.46 0.87 -3.52
N GLU A 139 4.93 0.12 -4.51
CA GLU A 139 5.56 0.63 -5.72
C GLU A 139 4.60 1.45 -6.60
N ARG A 140 3.33 1.05 -6.68
CA ARG A 140 2.29 1.79 -7.42
C ARG A 140 2.13 3.22 -6.92
N LYS A 141 2.15 3.43 -5.62
CA LYS A 141 2.03 4.77 -5.03
C LYS A 141 3.22 5.65 -5.40
N VAL A 142 4.42 5.11 -5.39
CA VAL A 142 5.64 5.84 -5.76
C VAL A 142 5.57 6.28 -7.23
N SER A 143 5.16 5.41 -8.14
CA SER A 143 5.01 5.72 -9.57
C SER A 143 3.94 6.77 -9.84
N GLY A 144 2.79 6.70 -9.18
CA GLY A 144 1.72 7.68 -9.30
C GLY A 144 2.10 9.07 -8.76
N SER A 145 2.96 9.14 -7.75
CA SER A 145 3.44 10.40 -7.16
C SER A 145 4.47 11.11 -8.06
N VAL A 146 5.21 10.37 -8.86
CA VAL A 146 6.21 10.93 -9.81
C VAL A 146 5.52 11.57 -11.01
N VAL A 147 4.45 10.98 -11.52
CA VAL A 147 3.70 11.53 -12.67
C VAL A 147 3.02 12.86 -12.31
N ASN A 148 2.57 13.03 -11.08
CA ASN A 148 1.87 14.25 -10.66
C ASN A 148 2.81 15.43 -10.33
N ARG A 149 4.14 15.20 -10.24
CA ARG A 149 5.14 16.28 -10.07
C ARG A 149 5.70 16.84 -11.38
N ALA A 150 5.41 16.20 -12.52
CA ALA A 150 5.92 16.61 -13.83
C ALA A 150 4.95 17.51 -14.61
N SER A 151 3.77 17.82 -14.10
CA SER A 151 2.81 18.72 -14.76
C SER A 151 2.79 20.08 -14.06
N GLY A 152 3.85 20.83 -14.22
CA GLY A 152 3.85 22.29 -14.05
C GLY A 152 3.25 22.96 -15.28
N PRO A 153 2.64 24.17 -15.18
CA PRO A 153 1.86 24.76 -16.24
C PRO A 153 2.76 25.30 -17.37
N GLY A 154 2.78 24.59 -18.46
CA GLY A 154 3.35 25.04 -19.73
C GLY A 154 2.24 25.43 -20.70
N SER A 155 2.16 26.72 -20.93
CA SER A 155 1.35 27.47 -21.87
C SER A 155 1.26 26.89 -23.29
N GLY A 156 0.04 26.88 -23.84
CA GLY A 156 -0.16 27.38 -25.20
C GLY A 156 -0.21 26.38 -26.35
N ALA A 157 -1.27 26.56 -27.12
CA ALA A 157 -1.44 26.34 -28.54
C ALA A 157 -2.14 25.04 -29.01
N GLY A 158 -3.35 25.26 -29.43
CA GLY A 158 -4.16 24.73 -30.47
C GLY A 158 -3.66 23.57 -31.33
N ALA A 159 -4.47 22.54 -31.40
CA ALA A 159 -4.53 21.69 -32.58
C ALA A 159 -5.92 21.08 -32.73
N SER A 160 -6.48 21.37 -33.88
CA SER A 160 -7.72 20.96 -34.51
C SER A 160 -8.15 19.53 -34.27
N VAL A 161 -9.46 19.40 -34.03
CA VAL A 161 -10.23 18.16 -34.13
C VAL A 161 -10.43 17.81 -35.62
N PRO A 162 -10.11 16.60 -36.10
CA PRO A 162 -10.60 16.18 -37.40
C PRO A 162 -12.04 15.66 -37.29
N ARG A 163 -12.93 16.34 -37.96
CA ARG A 163 -14.33 15.96 -38.22
C ARG A 163 -14.34 14.70 -39.08
N VAL A 164 -14.85 13.62 -38.59
CA VAL A 164 -15.19 12.46 -39.43
C VAL A 164 -16.57 12.70 -40.03
N ARG A 165 -16.56 12.80 -41.36
CA ARG A 165 -17.70 12.91 -42.22
C ARG A 165 -18.50 11.62 -42.25
N GLY A 166 -19.81 11.71 -42.07
CA GLY A 166 -20.72 10.60 -42.29
C GLY A 166 -20.77 10.16 -43.75
N LEU A 167 -21.04 8.91 -43.95
CA LEU A 167 -21.60 8.37 -45.18
C LEU A 167 -22.98 7.79 -44.87
N ALA A 168 -23.94 8.46 -45.42
CA ALA A 168 -25.33 7.99 -45.58
C ALA A 168 -25.43 7.20 -46.89
N GLY A 169 -26.43 6.36 -46.96
CA GLY A 169 -26.95 5.71 -48.15
C GLY A 169 -26.89 4.17 -47.99
N GLY A 170 -27.88 3.41 -48.13
CA GLY A 170 -29.15 3.52 -48.81
C GLY A 170 -29.46 2.11 -49.32
N GLU A 171 -30.73 1.80 -49.24
CA GLU A 171 -31.46 0.61 -49.74
C GLU A 171 -31.55 -0.58 -48.81
#